data_7323fe26f060f991326337d83bcd1a33
#
_entry.id   7323fe26f060f991326337d83bcd1a33
#
_cell.length_a   1.000
_cell.length_b   1.000
_cell.length_c   1.000
_cell.angle_alpha   90.00
_cell.angle_beta   90.00
_cell.angle_gamma   90.00
#
_symmetry.space_group_name_H-M   'P 1'
#
loop_
_entity.id
_entity.type
_entity.pdbx_description
1 polymer ?
#
loop_
_entity_poly.entity_id
_entity_poly.type
_entity_poly.pdbx_seq_one_letter_code
_entity_poly.pdbx_strand_id
1 'polypeptide(L)'
;MGFGEKWCNWIRTCISTVQFSILINGAPADFFGSTRGLRQGDPLSSMLFLVMMEVLSRMLKRVEGAGLIRGFQAVGSRGVGEYVSHLLFADDTVLFCDADVEQILHVRMLLLCF
;
A
#
# COMPACT_ATOMS: atom_id res chain seq x y z
N MET A 1 11.36 -1.23 6.59
CA MET A 1 10.91 0.01 7.22
C MET A 1 11.43 0.23 8.65
N GLY A 2 12.07 -0.71 9.30
CA GLY A 2 12.70 -0.53 10.61
C GLY A 2 11.72 -0.21 11.76
N PHE A 3 10.51 -0.74 11.70
CA PHE A 3 9.58 -0.66 12.84
C PHE A 3 10.15 -1.41 14.04
N GLY A 4 10.11 -0.79 15.23
CA GLY A 4 10.57 -1.43 16.46
C GLY A 4 9.70 -2.64 16.83
N GLU A 5 10.31 -3.62 17.52
CA GLU A 5 9.63 -4.85 17.96
C GLU A 5 8.34 -4.58 18.74
N LYS A 6 8.34 -3.55 19.58
CA LYS A 6 7.18 -3.14 20.36
C LYS A 6 5.98 -2.80 19.45
N TRP A 7 6.22 -2.04 18.39
CA TRP A 7 5.17 -1.68 17.42
C TRP A 7 4.66 -2.92 16.68
N CYS A 8 5.57 -3.77 16.19
CA CYS A 8 5.21 -5.01 15.50
C CYS A 8 4.38 -5.95 16.39
N ASN A 9 4.73 -6.05 17.66
CA ASN A 9 3.98 -6.86 18.62
C ASN A 9 2.59 -6.28 18.89
N TRP A 10 2.45 -4.95 19.00
CA TRP A 10 1.14 -4.32 19.15
C TRP A 10 0.24 -4.60 17.96
N ILE A 11 0.74 -4.39 16.74
CA ILE A 11 -0.04 -4.68 15.52
C ILE A 11 -0.42 -6.17 15.45
N ARG A 12 0.51 -7.07 15.75
CA ARG A 12 0.23 -8.51 15.80
C ARG A 12 -0.88 -8.83 16.79
N THR A 13 -0.81 -8.29 18.01
CA THR A 13 -1.85 -8.47 19.03
C THR A 13 -3.19 -7.94 18.54
N CYS A 14 -3.24 -6.72 18.00
CA CYS A 14 -4.47 -6.13 17.48
C CYS A 14 -5.12 -6.99 16.38
N ILE A 15 -4.32 -7.64 15.53
CA ILE A 15 -4.84 -8.47 14.43
C ILE A 15 -5.26 -9.86 14.94
N SER A 16 -4.50 -10.47 15.84
CA SER A 16 -4.69 -11.86 16.24
C SER A 16 -5.74 -12.07 17.33
N THR A 17 -6.07 -11.04 18.09
CA THR A 17 -7.02 -11.14 19.21
C THR A 17 -8.45 -10.74 18.84
N VAL A 18 -8.68 -10.28 17.62
CA VAL A 18 -10.02 -9.86 17.18
C VAL A 18 -10.94 -11.05 17.04
N GLN A 19 -12.11 -10.95 17.67
CA GLN A 19 -13.21 -11.88 17.53
C GLN A 19 -14.41 -11.19 16.89
N PHE A 20 -15.10 -11.90 16.04
CA PHE A 20 -16.30 -11.42 15.37
C PHE A 20 -17.50 -12.26 15.77
N SER A 21 -18.67 -11.66 15.73
CA SER A 21 -19.96 -12.34 15.87
C SER A 21 -20.91 -11.77 14.82
N ILE A 22 -21.74 -12.61 14.26
CA ILE A 22 -22.80 -12.22 13.32
C ILE A 22 -24.08 -12.01 14.12
N LEU A 23 -24.77 -10.90 13.88
CA LEU A 23 -26.07 -10.64 14.44
C LEU A 23 -27.14 -11.36 13.60
N ILE A 24 -27.85 -12.29 14.22
CA ILE A 24 -29.01 -12.97 13.62
C ILE A 24 -30.25 -12.50 14.34
N ASN A 25 -31.15 -11.81 13.66
CA ASN A 25 -32.36 -11.22 14.25
C ASN A 25 -32.08 -10.34 15.50
N GLY A 26 -30.93 -9.61 15.47
CA GLY A 26 -30.53 -8.73 16.58
C GLY A 26 -29.81 -9.39 17.74
N ALA A 27 -29.69 -10.72 17.74
CA ALA A 27 -28.93 -11.48 18.73
C ALA A 27 -27.55 -11.90 18.17
N PRO A 28 -26.44 -11.75 18.94
CA PRO A 28 -25.15 -12.22 18.50
C PRO A 28 -25.15 -13.76 18.47
N ALA A 29 -24.69 -14.30 17.33
CA ALA A 29 -24.36 -15.72 17.21
C ALA A 29 -22.98 -16.01 17.80
N ASP A 30 -22.49 -17.24 17.67
CA ASP A 30 -21.19 -17.65 18.17
C ASP A 30 -20.04 -16.74 17.70
N PHE A 31 -19.02 -16.63 18.53
CA PHE A 31 -17.83 -15.86 18.24
C PHE A 31 -16.84 -16.68 17.39
N PHE A 32 -16.25 -16.03 16.39
CA PHE A 32 -15.19 -16.62 15.56
C PHE A 32 -14.04 -15.64 15.34
N GLY A 33 -12.82 -16.14 15.21
CA GLY A 33 -11.62 -15.34 14.91
C GLY A 33 -11.46 -15.11 13.42
N SER A 34 -10.78 -14.00 13.04
CA SER A 34 -10.34 -13.80 11.66
C SER A 34 -9.18 -14.73 11.35
N THR A 35 -9.27 -15.45 10.24
CA THR A 35 -8.19 -16.29 9.72
C THR A 35 -7.42 -15.62 8.59
N ARG A 36 -7.99 -14.58 7.96
CA ARG A 36 -7.40 -13.84 6.85
C ARG A 36 -7.92 -12.42 6.78
N GLY A 37 -7.00 -11.49 6.50
CA GLY A 37 -7.31 -10.09 6.27
C GLY A 37 -7.78 -9.33 7.51
N LEU A 38 -8.14 -8.08 7.29
CA LEU A 38 -8.72 -7.19 8.28
C LEU A 38 -10.18 -6.89 7.89
N ARG A 39 -11.01 -6.60 8.89
CA ARG A 39 -12.41 -6.23 8.64
C ARG A 39 -12.47 -4.91 7.90
N GLN A 40 -13.31 -4.84 6.88
CA GLN A 40 -13.65 -3.58 6.21
C GLN A 40 -14.29 -2.62 7.22
N GLY A 41 -13.81 -1.37 7.24
CA GLY A 41 -14.25 -0.34 8.20
C GLY A 41 -13.50 -0.36 9.55
N ASP A 42 -12.52 -1.25 9.74
CA ASP A 42 -11.63 -1.19 10.91
C ASP A 42 -10.64 -0.03 10.75
N PRO A 43 -10.50 0.87 11.74
CA PRO A 43 -9.52 1.96 11.69
C PRO A 43 -8.08 1.49 11.47
N LEU A 44 -7.72 0.31 11.97
CA LEU A 44 -6.40 -0.29 11.80
C LEU A 44 -6.13 -0.65 10.34
N SER A 45 -7.15 -1.11 9.60
CA SER A 45 -6.99 -1.49 8.18
C SER A 45 -6.57 -0.29 7.33
N SER A 46 -7.21 0.86 7.51
CA SER A 46 -6.86 2.10 6.79
C SER A 46 -5.46 2.58 7.12
N MET A 47 -5.07 2.53 8.40
CA MET A 47 -3.71 2.91 8.83
C MET A 47 -2.65 1.99 8.23
N LEU A 48 -2.86 0.68 8.27
CA LEU A 48 -1.91 -0.29 7.69
C LEU A 48 -1.83 -0.16 6.17
N PHE A 49 -2.95 0.10 5.51
CA PHE A 49 -2.98 0.38 4.07
C PHE A 49 -2.10 1.58 3.73
N LEU A 50 -2.25 2.71 4.42
CA LEU A 50 -1.40 3.89 4.21
C LEU A 50 0.09 3.60 4.43
N VAL A 51 0.42 2.81 5.45
CA VAL A 51 1.80 2.37 5.69
C VAL A 51 2.33 1.54 4.53
N MET A 52 1.54 0.61 4.00
CA MET A 52 1.93 -0.21 2.85
C MET A 52 2.10 0.64 1.58
N MET A 53 1.19 1.57 1.31
CA MET A 53 1.30 2.44 0.14
C MET A 53 2.48 3.42 0.22
N GLU A 54 2.87 3.83 1.42
CA GLU A 54 4.11 4.60 1.63
C GLU A 54 5.36 3.77 1.30
N VAL A 55 5.37 2.45 1.59
CA VAL A 55 6.45 1.55 1.16
C VAL A 55 6.54 1.53 -0.36
N LEU A 56 5.41 1.31 -1.03
CA LEU A 56 5.36 1.27 -2.49
C LEU A 56 5.87 2.59 -3.10
N SER A 57 5.41 3.74 -2.59
CA SER A 57 5.88 5.06 -3.02
C SER A 57 7.40 5.23 -2.88
N ARG A 58 7.96 4.80 -1.76
CA ARG A 58 9.41 4.87 -1.53
C ARG A 58 10.19 3.95 -2.45
N MET A 59 9.68 2.74 -2.72
CA MET A 59 10.29 1.81 -3.66
C MET A 59 10.27 2.40 -5.08
N LEU A 60 9.14 2.95 -5.53
CA LEU A 60 9.01 3.59 -6.84
C LEU A 60 9.96 4.78 -6.98
N LYS A 61 10.00 5.69 -6.01
CA LYS A 61 10.93 6.82 -6.01
C LYS A 61 12.41 6.39 -6.06
N ARG A 62 12.75 5.29 -5.43
CA ARG A 62 14.11 4.75 -5.45
C ARG A 62 14.47 4.19 -6.83
N VAL A 63 13.56 3.48 -7.48
CA VAL A 63 13.75 2.94 -8.83
C VAL A 63 13.81 4.05 -9.87
N GLU A 64 12.97 5.09 -9.72
CA GLU A 64 13.00 6.31 -10.53
C GLU A 64 14.31 7.07 -10.35
N GLY A 65 14.75 7.29 -9.09
CA GLY A 65 16.03 7.94 -8.79
C GLY A 65 17.26 7.17 -9.28
N ALA A 66 17.14 5.86 -9.47
CA ALA A 66 18.16 5.02 -10.11
C ALA A 66 18.10 5.07 -11.66
N GLY A 67 17.14 5.79 -12.25
CA GLY A 67 16.96 5.90 -13.69
C GLY A 67 16.38 4.64 -14.36
N LEU A 68 15.86 3.69 -13.57
CA LEU A 68 15.32 2.42 -14.07
C LEU A 68 13.88 2.55 -14.60
N ILE A 69 13.16 3.55 -14.14
CA ILE A 69 11.85 3.95 -14.69
C ILE A 69 11.83 5.46 -14.86
N ARG A 70 11.05 5.94 -15.83
CA ARG A 70 10.84 7.38 -16.04
C ARG A 70 9.35 7.67 -16.04
N GLY A 71 8.90 8.46 -15.06
CA GLY A 71 7.56 9.00 -15.02
C GLY A 71 7.30 10.04 -16.11
N PHE A 72 6.08 10.53 -16.22
CA PHE A 72 5.79 11.65 -17.09
C PHE A 72 6.17 12.98 -16.44
N GLN A 73 6.54 13.95 -17.26
CA GLN A 73 6.89 15.28 -16.78
C GLN A 73 5.61 16.14 -16.68
N ALA A 74 5.22 16.43 -15.45
CA ALA A 74 4.14 17.38 -15.19
C ALA A 74 4.70 18.80 -15.18
N VAL A 75 4.26 19.63 -16.12
CA VAL A 75 4.66 21.05 -16.16
C VAL A 75 3.75 21.83 -15.23
N GLY A 76 4.28 22.23 -14.09
CA GLY A 76 3.57 23.10 -13.16
C GLY A 76 3.46 24.53 -13.66
N SER A 77 2.54 25.31 -13.10
CA SER A 77 2.27 26.72 -13.45
C SER A 77 3.50 27.65 -13.37
N ARG A 78 4.60 27.20 -12.76
CA ARG A 78 5.86 27.96 -12.62
C ARG A 78 6.97 27.51 -13.58
N GLY A 79 6.64 26.66 -14.58
CA GLY A 79 7.60 26.22 -15.60
C GLY A 79 8.63 25.18 -15.12
N VAL A 80 8.61 24.78 -13.86
CA VAL A 80 9.44 23.69 -13.36
C VAL A 80 8.67 22.39 -13.54
N GLY A 81 9.15 21.51 -14.42
CA GLY A 81 8.56 20.17 -14.61
C GLY A 81 9.01 19.23 -13.50
N GLU A 82 8.07 18.61 -12.82
CA GLU A 82 8.32 17.52 -11.88
C GLU A 82 7.97 16.20 -12.55
N TYR A 83 8.82 15.17 -12.33
CA TYR A 83 8.52 13.82 -12.81
C TYR A 83 7.57 13.13 -11.85
N VAL A 84 6.51 12.57 -12.40
CA VAL A 84 5.50 11.80 -11.67
C VAL A 84 5.55 10.36 -12.16
N SER A 85 6.04 9.46 -11.32
CA SER A 85 6.14 8.02 -11.63
C SER A 85 4.92 7.24 -11.17
N HIS A 86 4.13 7.78 -10.23
CA HIS A 86 2.93 7.10 -9.75
C HIS A 86 1.92 8.05 -9.13
N LEU A 87 0.66 7.62 -9.17
CA LEU A 87 -0.45 8.25 -8.45
C LEU A 87 -1.17 7.16 -7.65
N LEU A 88 -1.50 7.49 -6.41
CA LEU A 88 -2.26 6.64 -5.50
C LEU A 88 -3.59 7.31 -5.19
N PHE A 89 -4.69 6.59 -5.42
CA PHE A 89 -6.02 7.06 -5.09
C PHE A 89 -6.84 5.90 -4.54
N ALA A 90 -7.12 5.93 -3.24
CA ALA A 90 -7.75 4.81 -2.52
C ALA A 90 -7.02 3.49 -2.80
N ASP A 91 -7.70 2.49 -3.33
CA ASP A 91 -7.19 1.18 -3.73
C ASP A 91 -6.59 1.15 -5.15
N ASP A 92 -6.76 2.23 -5.91
CA ASP A 92 -6.20 2.34 -7.25
C ASP A 92 -4.76 2.87 -7.24
N THR A 93 -3.92 2.22 -8.02
CA THR A 93 -2.53 2.62 -8.25
C THR A 93 -2.28 2.79 -9.75
N VAL A 94 -1.88 3.99 -10.14
CA VAL A 94 -1.48 4.29 -11.52
C VAL A 94 0.03 4.48 -11.55
N LEU A 95 0.70 3.71 -12.40
CA LEU A 95 2.15 3.78 -12.60
C LEU A 95 2.45 4.35 -13.99
N PHE A 96 3.44 5.21 -14.08
CA PHE A 96 3.88 5.82 -15.30
C PHE A 96 5.32 5.38 -15.61
N CYS A 97 5.55 4.89 -16.82
CA CYS A 97 6.86 4.59 -17.34
C CYS A 97 6.86 4.79 -18.86
N ASP A 98 8.03 4.88 -19.47
CA ASP A 98 8.14 4.89 -20.93
C ASP A 98 7.68 3.54 -21.48
N ALA A 99 7.23 3.52 -22.75
CA ALA A 99 6.82 2.31 -23.46
C ALA A 99 8.06 1.48 -23.89
N ASP A 100 8.87 1.12 -22.90
CA ASP A 100 10.09 0.36 -23.05
C ASP A 100 10.02 -0.93 -22.23
N VAL A 101 10.44 -2.04 -22.86
CA VAL A 101 10.37 -3.38 -22.26
C VAL A 101 11.17 -3.45 -20.96
N GLU A 102 12.33 -2.80 -20.88
CA GLU A 102 13.18 -2.81 -19.68
C GLU A 102 12.49 -2.09 -18.52
N GLN A 103 11.87 -0.93 -18.77
CA GLN A 103 11.14 -0.21 -17.73
C GLN A 103 9.93 -1.00 -17.22
N ILE A 104 9.19 -1.65 -18.13
CA ILE A 104 8.06 -2.53 -17.75
C ILE A 104 8.55 -3.71 -16.88
N LEU A 105 9.69 -4.30 -17.22
CA LEU A 105 10.30 -5.36 -16.41
C LEU A 105 10.70 -4.86 -15.02
N HIS A 106 11.26 -3.66 -14.90
CA HIS A 106 11.59 -3.05 -13.62
C HIS A 106 10.35 -2.82 -12.75
N VAL A 107 9.26 -2.29 -13.34
CA VAL A 107 7.97 -2.13 -12.65
C VAL A 107 7.44 -3.49 -12.17
N ARG A 108 7.48 -4.51 -13.03
CA ARG A 108 7.07 -5.87 -12.66
C ARG A 108 7.90 -6.43 -11.50
N MET A 109 9.22 -6.30 -11.56
CA MET A 109 10.12 -6.75 -10.50
C MET A 109 9.83 -6.04 -9.18
N LEU A 110 9.60 -4.73 -9.22
CA LEU A 110 9.22 -3.94 -8.04
C LEU A 110 7.93 -4.46 -7.42
N LEU A 111 6.89 -4.69 -8.23
CA LEU A 111 5.60 -5.19 -7.75
C LEU A 111 5.67 -6.62 -7.20
N LEU A 112 6.60 -7.45 -7.71
CA LEU A 112 6.85 -8.79 -7.15
C LEU A 112 7.59 -8.75 -5.81
N CYS A 113 8.32 -7.67 -5.53
CA CYS A 113 9.01 -7.46 -4.26
C CYS A 113 8.11 -6.76 -3.20
N PHE A 114 7.04 -6.11 -3.65
CA PHE A 114 6.03 -5.48 -2.80
C PHE A 114 4.99 -6.47 -2.31
#